data_f49c265fea58cab20f935545996874a1
#
_entry.id   f49c265fea58cab20f935545996874a1
#
_cell.length_a   1.000
_cell.length_b   1.000
_cell.length_c   1.000
_cell.angle_alpha   90.00
_cell.angle_beta   90.00
_cell.angle_gamma   90.00
#
_symmetry.space_group_name_H-M   'P 1'
#
loop_
_entity.id
_entity.type
_entity.pdbx_description
1 polymer ?
#
loop_
_entity_poly.entity_id
_entity_poly.type
_entity_poly.pdbx_seq_one_letter_code
_entity_poly.pdbx_strand_id
1 'polypeptide(L)'
;MNSFIQSVLGLPLTDPVNGGIYIAILVISAILIAWRLRKRDFVSFLLAAVIAVVAYFALKHWEVPFYLFVAGLVPIAALISLIHHSGRRMLMTVIAAFSTLAVAGLTNMEYQSYPDIGSLNPTPVAQEMDYAQFKGLKSSDSAAIVHLDLPGTTSGFTARQATAYIPPAYWSSPERSLPVLVLLHGNPGGPEQWFGSGEAAETADTFQRVNGGVSPIVVAVDATGSETANPICADSSVAKVMTYLTTDVPTGIKSAFRVDENQQHWTVAGLSYGGTCSLQILTNHPDAFGNAVDISGQAEPTIGNHADTVAKFYGGDEAAYQAANPAHLLATKKYSDLQVIFIAGNRDTAAVKALSQLS
;
A
#
# COMPACT_ATOMS: atom_id res chain seq x y z
N MET A 1 -20.07 -10.63 -22.55
CA MET A 1 -20.73 -10.27 -21.27
C MET A 1 -21.81 -9.23 -21.56
N ASN A 2 -22.99 -9.31 -20.96
CA ASN A 2 -24.13 -8.45 -21.28
C ASN A 2 -23.81 -6.97 -20.95
N SER A 3 -24.11 -6.02 -21.86
CA SER A 3 -23.82 -4.58 -21.68
C SER A 3 -24.39 -4.00 -20.35
N PHE A 4 -25.51 -4.53 -19.90
CA PHE A 4 -26.10 -4.19 -18.61
C PHE A 4 -25.20 -4.58 -17.42
N ILE A 5 -24.61 -5.78 -17.44
CA ILE A 5 -23.69 -6.23 -16.38
C ILE A 5 -22.46 -5.35 -16.34
N GLN A 6 -21.89 -4.99 -17.50
CA GLN A 6 -20.75 -4.06 -17.58
C GLN A 6 -21.08 -2.69 -16.99
N SER A 7 -22.28 -2.16 -17.28
CA SER A 7 -22.73 -0.87 -16.71
C SER A 7 -22.90 -0.94 -15.20
N VAL A 8 -23.35 -2.06 -14.64
CA VAL A 8 -23.50 -2.23 -13.19
C VAL A 8 -22.12 -2.38 -12.52
N LEU A 9 -21.21 -3.15 -13.11
CA LEU A 9 -19.86 -3.32 -12.57
C LEU A 9 -19.06 -2.02 -12.58
N GLY A 10 -19.26 -1.16 -13.57
CA GLY A 10 -18.62 0.16 -13.66
C GLY A 10 -19.29 1.27 -12.83
N LEU A 11 -20.30 0.96 -11.98
CA LEU A 11 -20.87 1.99 -11.09
C LEU A 11 -19.83 2.40 -10.04
N PRO A 12 -19.49 3.69 -9.97
CA PRO A 12 -18.49 4.17 -9.05
C PRO A 12 -18.93 4.00 -7.59
N LEU A 13 -18.02 3.71 -6.69
CA LEU A 13 -18.25 3.63 -5.24
C LEU A 13 -17.61 4.80 -4.48
N THR A 14 -16.70 5.52 -5.12
CA THR A 14 -15.86 6.56 -4.47
C THR A 14 -16.08 7.96 -5.03
N ASP A 15 -17.12 8.20 -5.81
CA ASP A 15 -17.43 9.53 -6.31
C ASP A 15 -18.09 10.43 -5.23
N PRO A 16 -18.04 11.76 -5.38
CA PRO A 16 -18.62 12.70 -4.41
C PRO A 16 -20.13 12.54 -4.19
N VAL A 17 -20.88 12.04 -5.20
CA VAL A 17 -22.34 11.83 -5.09
C VAL A 17 -22.60 10.69 -4.12
N ASN A 18 -21.87 9.58 -4.26
CA ASN A 18 -21.98 8.46 -3.33
C ASN A 18 -21.54 8.85 -1.90
N GLY A 19 -20.53 9.70 -1.76
CA GLY A 19 -20.17 10.27 -0.46
C GLY A 19 -21.31 11.03 0.18
N GLY A 20 -22.03 11.85 -0.60
CA GLY A 20 -23.25 12.52 -0.14
C GLY A 20 -24.36 11.55 0.29
N ILE A 21 -24.54 10.44 -0.45
CA ILE A 21 -25.50 9.38 -0.11
C ILE A 21 -25.12 8.70 1.21
N TYR A 22 -23.85 8.32 1.41
CA TYR A 22 -23.39 7.70 2.65
C TYR A 22 -23.63 8.61 3.87
N ILE A 23 -23.29 9.89 3.75
CA ILE A 23 -23.53 10.88 4.81
C ILE A 23 -25.04 11.03 5.07
N ALA A 24 -25.87 11.10 4.02
CA ALA A 24 -27.32 11.20 4.17
C ALA A 24 -27.92 9.99 4.90
N ILE A 25 -27.47 8.77 4.59
CA ILE A 25 -27.88 7.55 5.29
C ILE A 25 -27.52 7.63 6.78
N LEU A 26 -26.32 8.08 7.13
CA LEU A 26 -25.90 8.23 8.52
C LEU A 26 -26.73 9.27 9.27
N VAL A 27 -26.97 10.44 8.65
CA VAL A 27 -27.77 11.52 9.25
C VAL A 27 -29.22 11.06 9.46
N ILE A 28 -29.85 10.45 8.45
CA ILE A 28 -31.21 9.91 8.58
C ILE A 28 -31.28 8.84 9.66
N SER A 29 -30.30 7.94 9.70
CA SER A 29 -30.20 6.89 10.72
C SER A 29 -30.09 7.48 12.12
N ALA A 30 -29.23 8.49 12.31
CA ALA A 30 -29.07 9.19 13.58
C ALA A 30 -30.37 9.90 13.99
N ILE A 31 -31.07 10.59 13.07
CA ILE A 31 -32.36 11.23 13.33
C ILE A 31 -33.42 10.20 13.73
N LEU A 32 -33.50 9.05 13.05
CA LEU A 32 -34.46 7.99 13.37
C LEU A 32 -34.20 7.38 14.76
N ILE A 33 -32.94 7.22 15.15
CA ILE A 33 -32.57 6.80 16.50
C ILE A 33 -32.97 7.89 17.50
N ALA A 34 -32.59 9.15 17.24
CA ALA A 34 -32.85 10.29 18.12
C ALA A 34 -34.36 10.57 18.31
N TRP A 35 -35.16 10.53 17.23
CA TRP A 35 -36.61 10.74 17.29
C TRP A 35 -37.34 9.69 18.16
N ARG A 36 -36.72 8.55 18.33
CA ARG A 36 -37.25 7.43 19.12
C ARG A 36 -36.58 7.24 20.47
N LEU A 37 -35.68 8.20 20.86
CA LEU A 37 -34.87 8.14 22.08
C LEU A 37 -35.76 7.97 23.32
N ARG A 38 -35.59 6.81 23.99
CA ARG A 38 -35.93 6.58 25.38
C ARG A 38 -34.65 6.62 26.22
N LYS A 39 -34.78 6.71 27.55
CA LYS A 39 -33.61 6.72 28.47
C LYS A 39 -32.57 5.61 28.15
N ARG A 40 -33.04 4.42 27.69
CA ARG A 40 -32.16 3.29 27.32
C ARG A 40 -31.38 3.51 26.02
N ASP A 41 -31.95 4.22 25.05
CA ASP A 41 -31.28 4.52 23.78
C ASP A 41 -30.17 5.56 23.99
N PHE A 42 -30.37 6.48 24.94
CA PHE A 42 -29.31 7.40 25.36
C PHE A 42 -28.10 6.66 25.96
N VAL A 43 -28.33 5.61 26.75
CA VAL A 43 -27.26 4.75 27.26
C VAL A 43 -26.52 4.06 26.11
N SER A 44 -27.24 3.57 25.10
CA SER A 44 -26.62 2.97 23.91
C SER A 44 -25.70 3.95 23.16
N PHE A 45 -26.12 5.20 23.04
CA PHE A 45 -25.31 6.27 22.44
C PHE A 45 -24.07 6.60 23.27
N LEU A 46 -24.21 6.62 24.58
CA LEU A 46 -23.09 6.86 25.50
C LEU A 46 -22.06 5.74 25.44
N LEU A 47 -22.52 4.48 25.40
CA LEU A 47 -21.66 3.31 25.23
C LEU A 47 -20.97 3.33 23.84
N ALA A 48 -21.68 3.67 22.79
CA ALA A 48 -21.10 3.82 21.46
C ALA A 48 -19.99 4.91 21.45
N ALA A 49 -20.22 6.03 22.12
CA ALA A 49 -19.22 7.09 22.24
C ALA A 49 -17.96 6.62 22.99
N VAL A 50 -18.12 5.87 24.07
CA VAL A 50 -16.99 5.27 24.81
C VAL A 50 -16.22 4.31 23.90
N ILE A 51 -16.90 3.44 23.17
CA ILE A 51 -16.27 2.50 22.23
C ILE A 51 -15.50 3.26 21.14
N ALA A 52 -16.10 4.30 20.54
CA ALA A 52 -15.44 5.09 19.50
C ALA A 52 -14.20 5.82 20.03
N VAL A 53 -14.25 6.36 21.26
CA VAL A 53 -13.09 7.02 21.90
C VAL A 53 -11.99 5.99 22.17
N VAL A 54 -12.31 4.83 22.70
CA VAL A 54 -11.33 3.76 22.93
C VAL A 54 -10.72 3.30 21.61
N ALA A 55 -11.54 3.09 20.57
CA ALA A 55 -11.06 2.72 19.24
C ALA A 55 -10.15 3.81 18.64
N TYR A 56 -10.50 5.09 18.78
CA TYR A 56 -9.64 6.19 18.34
C TYR A 56 -8.26 6.15 19.00
N PHE A 57 -8.19 6.02 20.32
CA PHE A 57 -6.89 5.95 21.00
C PHE A 57 -6.10 4.68 20.68
N ALA A 58 -6.77 3.56 20.44
CA ALA A 58 -6.15 2.31 20.05
C ALA A 58 -5.59 2.35 18.60
N LEU A 59 -6.30 3.03 17.69
CA LEU A 59 -6.01 3.02 16.26
C LEU A 59 -5.40 4.33 15.74
N LYS A 60 -5.15 5.33 16.63
CA LYS A 60 -4.61 6.63 16.21
C LYS A 60 -3.25 6.55 15.48
N HIS A 61 -2.47 5.52 15.75
CA HIS A 61 -1.18 5.28 15.09
C HIS A 61 -1.31 4.69 13.67
N TRP A 62 -2.52 4.28 13.28
CA TRP A 62 -2.85 3.82 11.92
C TRP A 62 -3.35 4.98 11.04
N GLU A 63 -3.28 6.21 11.54
CA GLU A 63 -3.68 7.44 10.84
C GLU A 63 -5.13 7.43 10.34
N VAL A 64 -6.01 6.66 10.99
CA VAL A 64 -7.44 6.59 10.63
C VAL A 64 -8.09 7.95 10.92
N PRO A 65 -8.74 8.58 9.92
CA PRO A 65 -9.35 9.89 10.09
C PRO A 65 -10.41 9.91 11.19
N PHE A 66 -10.36 10.93 12.04
CA PHE A 66 -11.26 11.07 13.20
C PHE A 66 -12.75 11.01 12.83
N TYR A 67 -13.13 11.54 11.66
CA TYR A 67 -14.53 11.54 11.24
C TYR A 67 -15.11 10.13 11.03
N LEU A 68 -14.29 9.12 10.72
CA LEU A 68 -14.73 7.72 10.61
C LEU A 68 -15.14 7.14 11.97
N PHE A 69 -14.48 7.53 13.06
CA PHE A 69 -14.91 7.16 14.42
C PHE A 69 -16.24 7.81 14.78
N VAL A 70 -16.44 9.06 14.38
CA VAL A 70 -17.74 9.77 14.57
C VAL A 70 -18.84 9.10 13.74
N ALA A 71 -18.58 8.74 12.49
CA ALA A 71 -19.50 8.00 11.64
C ALA A 71 -19.89 6.65 12.24
N GLY A 72 -18.93 5.94 12.84
CA GLY A 72 -19.12 4.66 13.51
C GLY A 72 -20.06 4.68 14.72
N LEU A 73 -20.31 5.85 15.32
CA LEU A 73 -21.25 5.98 16.45
C LEU A 73 -22.67 5.49 16.11
N VAL A 74 -23.14 5.75 14.89
CA VAL A 74 -24.51 5.42 14.48
C VAL A 74 -24.74 3.92 14.40
N PRO A 75 -23.95 3.12 13.64
CA PRO A 75 -24.14 1.67 13.60
C PRO A 75 -23.91 1.00 14.96
N ILE A 76 -22.91 1.46 15.73
CA ILE A 76 -22.61 0.89 17.06
C ILE A 76 -23.81 1.14 18.01
N ALA A 77 -24.37 2.35 18.04
CA ALA A 77 -25.55 2.66 18.85
C ALA A 77 -26.78 1.84 18.42
N ALA A 78 -26.98 1.66 17.11
CA ALA A 78 -28.06 0.81 16.59
C ALA A 78 -27.90 -0.65 17.01
N LEU A 79 -26.68 -1.23 16.93
CA LEU A 79 -26.36 -2.58 17.36
C LEU A 79 -26.58 -2.78 18.86
N ILE A 80 -26.12 -1.85 19.71
CA ILE A 80 -26.33 -1.90 21.16
C ILE A 80 -27.83 -1.84 21.47
N SER A 81 -28.61 -1.01 20.74
CA SER A 81 -30.05 -0.87 20.91
C SER A 81 -30.83 -2.17 20.61
N LEU A 82 -30.29 -3.06 19.74
CA LEU A 82 -30.87 -4.39 19.47
C LEU A 82 -30.95 -5.27 20.72
N ILE A 83 -29.99 -5.11 21.64
CA ILE A 83 -29.93 -5.90 22.87
C ILE A 83 -31.07 -5.51 23.82
N HIS A 84 -31.48 -4.24 23.83
CA HIS A 84 -32.39 -3.69 24.83
C HIS A 84 -33.84 -3.58 24.37
N HIS A 85 -34.15 -3.77 23.07
CA HIS A 85 -35.49 -3.53 22.50
C HIS A 85 -36.04 -4.69 21.67
N SER A 86 -36.87 -5.60 22.31
CA SER A 86 -37.50 -6.70 21.59
C SER A 86 -38.54 -6.27 20.55
N GLY A 87 -39.30 -5.18 20.80
CA GLY A 87 -40.39 -4.73 19.91
C GLY A 87 -39.97 -3.90 18.70
N ARG A 88 -38.68 -3.58 18.55
CA ARG A 88 -38.16 -2.70 17.47
C ARG A 88 -36.93 -3.28 16.77
N ARG A 89 -36.64 -4.54 16.96
CA ARG A 89 -35.45 -5.23 16.43
C ARG A 89 -35.33 -5.02 14.93
N MET A 90 -36.42 -5.18 14.16
CA MET A 90 -36.39 -5.04 12.71
C MET A 90 -35.90 -3.64 12.27
N LEU A 91 -36.44 -2.55 12.86
CA LEU A 91 -36.01 -1.19 12.54
C LEU A 91 -34.54 -0.97 12.90
N MET A 92 -34.11 -1.38 14.08
CA MET A 92 -32.71 -1.21 14.51
C MET A 92 -31.76 -2.07 13.67
N THR A 93 -32.17 -3.26 13.22
CA THR A 93 -31.40 -4.08 12.28
C THR A 93 -31.21 -3.36 10.93
N VAL A 94 -32.28 -2.78 10.39
CA VAL A 94 -32.21 -2.03 9.13
C VAL A 94 -31.29 -0.81 9.28
N ILE A 95 -31.44 -0.03 10.35
CA ILE A 95 -30.57 1.11 10.65
C ILE A 95 -29.12 0.68 10.79
N ALA A 96 -28.84 -0.40 11.57
CA ALA A 96 -27.50 -0.93 11.73
C ALA A 96 -26.89 -1.36 10.39
N ALA A 97 -27.64 -2.09 9.56
CA ALA A 97 -27.15 -2.57 8.27
C ALA A 97 -26.80 -1.40 7.33
N PHE A 98 -27.72 -0.46 7.13
CA PHE A 98 -27.48 0.68 6.21
C PHE A 98 -26.40 1.62 6.73
N SER A 99 -26.36 1.91 8.03
CA SER A 99 -25.32 2.76 8.60
C SER A 99 -23.94 2.08 8.60
N THR A 100 -23.85 0.77 8.77
CA THR A 100 -22.58 0.03 8.61
C THR A 100 -22.10 0.09 7.16
N LEU A 101 -22.97 -0.14 6.18
CA LEU A 101 -22.63 -0.01 4.77
C LEU A 101 -22.20 1.44 4.42
N ALA A 102 -22.85 2.44 5.00
CA ALA A 102 -22.46 3.83 4.78
C ALA A 102 -21.09 4.16 5.38
N VAL A 103 -20.75 3.64 6.57
CA VAL A 103 -19.40 3.77 7.16
C VAL A 103 -18.36 3.05 6.30
N ALA A 104 -18.66 1.84 5.83
CA ALA A 104 -17.78 1.11 4.92
C ALA A 104 -17.55 1.90 3.61
N GLY A 105 -18.62 2.50 3.04
CA GLY A 105 -18.51 3.36 1.88
C GLY A 105 -17.65 4.61 2.12
N LEU A 106 -17.80 5.29 3.27
CA LEU A 106 -16.94 6.43 3.64
C LEU A 106 -15.48 6.01 3.86
N THR A 107 -15.26 4.84 4.44
CA THR A 107 -13.91 4.28 4.58
C THR A 107 -13.30 3.99 3.21
N ASN A 108 -14.09 3.39 2.30
CA ASN A 108 -13.64 3.16 0.93
C ASN A 108 -13.35 4.47 0.17
N MET A 109 -14.10 5.54 0.42
CA MET A 109 -13.82 6.86 -0.15
C MET A 109 -12.49 7.44 0.33
N GLU A 110 -12.12 7.19 1.57
CA GLU A 110 -10.85 7.66 2.14
C GLU A 110 -9.66 6.91 1.54
N TYR A 111 -9.75 5.57 1.51
CA TYR A 111 -8.64 4.72 1.10
C TYR A 111 -8.67 4.34 -0.38
N GLN A 112 -9.76 4.62 -1.11
CA GLN A 112 -9.94 4.35 -2.55
C GLN A 112 -9.68 2.89 -2.95
N SER A 113 -9.89 1.93 -2.03
CA SER A 113 -9.58 0.51 -2.25
C SER A 113 -10.49 -0.16 -3.28
N TYR A 114 -11.73 0.31 -3.41
CA TYR A 114 -12.72 -0.23 -4.34
C TYR A 114 -13.38 0.91 -5.13
N PRO A 115 -12.81 1.33 -6.27
CA PRO A 115 -13.33 2.47 -7.04
C PRO A 115 -14.73 2.25 -7.61
N ASP A 116 -15.08 1.01 -7.95
CA ASP A 116 -16.38 0.62 -8.52
C ASP A 116 -16.88 -0.74 -7.99
N ILE A 117 -18.07 -1.16 -8.43
CA ILE A 117 -18.65 -2.46 -8.02
C ILE A 117 -17.82 -3.64 -8.55
N GLY A 118 -17.24 -3.53 -9.74
CA GLY A 118 -16.42 -4.58 -10.34
C GLY A 118 -15.18 -4.90 -9.52
N SER A 119 -14.61 -3.88 -8.90
CA SER A 119 -13.42 -4.01 -8.04
C SER A 119 -13.67 -4.78 -6.73
N LEU A 120 -14.93 -4.98 -6.32
CA LEU A 120 -15.28 -5.86 -5.18
C LEU A 120 -15.02 -7.35 -5.48
N ASN A 121 -14.99 -7.74 -6.74
CA ASN A 121 -14.66 -9.09 -7.18
C ASN A 121 -13.95 -9.02 -8.54
N PRO A 122 -12.69 -8.58 -8.58
CA PRO A 122 -11.94 -8.40 -9.82
C PRO A 122 -11.75 -9.74 -10.52
N THR A 123 -11.87 -9.73 -11.86
CA THR A 123 -11.50 -10.90 -12.66
C THR A 123 -9.97 -11.02 -12.61
N PRO A 124 -9.41 -12.15 -12.19
CA PRO A 124 -7.97 -12.31 -12.14
C PRO A 124 -7.33 -12.10 -13.52
N VAL A 125 -6.37 -11.20 -13.61
CA VAL A 125 -5.63 -10.91 -14.86
C VAL A 125 -4.44 -11.84 -15.07
N ALA A 126 -4.09 -12.64 -14.05
CA ALA A 126 -2.95 -13.54 -14.03
C ALA A 126 -3.28 -14.83 -13.26
N GLN A 127 -2.54 -15.90 -13.54
CA GLN A 127 -2.62 -17.15 -12.77
C GLN A 127 -1.73 -17.04 -11.54
N GLU A 128 -2.30 -17.25 -10.37
CA GLU A 128 -1.55 -17.25 -9.11
C GLU A 128 -0.94 -18.62 -8.84
N MET A 129 0.35 -18.65 -8.47
CA MET A 129 1.08 -19.89 -8.25
C MET A 129 2.33 -19.71 -7.38
N ASP A 130 2.79 -20.79 -6.77
CA ASP A 130 4.08 -20.84 -6.10
C ASP A 130 5.24 -20.91 -7.10
N TYR A 131 6.44 -20.47 -6.67
CA TYR A 131 7.64 -20.51 -7.49
C TYR A 131 8.01 -21.92 -7.99
N ALA A 132 7.70 -22.96 -7.21
CA ALA A 132 7.93 -24.35 -7.63
C ALA A 132 7.07 -24.74 -8.85
N GLN A 133 5.82 -24.31 -8.89
CA GLN A 133 4.90 -24.49 -10.01
C GLN A 133 5.36 -23.68 -11.23
N PHE A 134 5.74 -22.41 -11.01
CA PHE A 134 6.28 -21.54 -12.05
C PHE A 134 7.48 -22.16 -12.77
N LYS A 135 8.44 -22.74 -12.04
CA LYS A 135 9.59 -23.42 -12.65
C LYS A 135 9.22 -24.60 -13.54
N GLY A 136 8.10 -25.24 -13.25
CA GLY A 136 7.57 -26.35 -14.07
C GLY A 136 6.84 -25.89 -15.34
N LEU A 137 6.48 -24.60 -15.43
CA LEU A 137 5.67 -24.05 -16.51
C LEU A 137 6.54 -23.72 -17.74
N LYS A 138 6.36 -24.47 -18.82
CA LYS A 138 7.13 -24.28 -20.05
C LYS A 138 6.61 -23.17 -20.95
N SER A 139 5.32 -22.88 -20.89
CA SER A 139 4.64 -21.84 -21.67
C SER A 139 3.39 -21.37 -20.95
N SER A 140 2.99 -20.14 -21.16
CA SER A 140 1.71 -19.59 -20.74
C SER A 140 1.25 -18.52 -21.71
N ASP A 141 -0.04 -18.52 -22.03
CA ASP A 141 -0.68 -17.46 -22.81
C ASP A 141 -1.24 -16.33 -21.92
N SER A 142 -1.20 -16.53 -20.61
CA SER A 142 -1.62 -15.56 -19.59
C SER A 142 -0.46 -15.17 -18.68
N ALA A 143 -0.57 -14.01 -18.05
CA ALA A 143 0.37 -13.59 -17.02
C ALA A 143 0.32 -14.53 -15.80
N ALA A 144 1.40 -14.55 -15.01
CA ALA A 144 1.44 -15.26 -13.74
C ALA A 144 1.75 -14.31 -12.57
N ILE A 145 1.10 -14.55 -11.43
CA ILE A 145 1.50 -14.02 -10.13
C ILE A 145 2.23 -15.15 -9.39
N VAL A 146 3.49 -14.91 -9.06
CA VAL A 146 4.39 -15.92 -8.48
C VAL A 146 4.80 -15.51 -7.09
N HIS A 147 4.54 -16.38 -6.11
CA HIS A 147 5.01 -16.20 -4.74
C HIS A 147 6.36 -16.88 -4.57
N LEU A 148 7.35 -16.13 -4.09
CA LEU A 148 8.71 -16.65 -3.94
C LEU A 148 9.43 -16.06 -2.73
N ASP A 149 10.37 -16.84 -2.19
CA ASP A 149 11.26 -16.36 -1.14
C ASP A 149 12.52 -15.74 -1.76
N LEU A 150 12.88 -14.56 -1.28
CA LEU A 150 14.13 -13.88 -1.61
C LEU A 150 14.97 -13.79 -0.33
N PRO A 151 15.80 -14.79 -0.02
CA PRO A 151 16.51 -14.86 1.24
C PRO A 151 17.64 -13.82 1.34
N GLY A 152 17.80 -13.22 2.51
CA GLY A 152 18.89 -12.30 2.81
C GLY A 152 20.20 -13.02 3.08
N THR A 153 20.76 -13.67 2.06
CA THR A 153 21.97 -14.50 2.18
C THR A 153 23.22 -13.70 2.52
N THR A 154 23.30 -12.48 2.05
CA THR A 154 24.41 -11.54 2.32
C THR A 154 24.10 -10.65 3.52
N SER A 155 22.89 -10.12 3.58
CA SER A 155 22.46 -9.18 4.63
C SER A 155 22.14 -9.85 5.96
N GLY A 156 21.69 -11.11 5.93
CA GLY A 156 21.07 -11.77 7.09
C GLY A 156 19.66 -11.25 7.41
N PHE A 157 19.06 -10.44 6.51
CA PHE A 157 17.72 -9.91 6.71
C PHE A 157 16.66 -11.01 6.53
N THR A 158 15.73 -11.10 7.48
CA THR A 158 14.60 -12.04 7.41
C THR A 158 13.43 -11.35 6.76
N ALA A 159 13.27 -11.57 5.46
CA ALA A 159 12.18 -11.00 4.69
C ALA A 159 10.95 -11.92 4.66
N ARG A 160 9.77 -11.32 4.55
CA ARG A 160 8.53 -12.02 4.18
C ARG A 160 8.55 -12.35 2.70
N GLN A 161 7.65 -13.24 2.28
CA GLN A 161 7.53 -13.71 0.92
C GLN A 161 7.28 -12.57 -0.06
N ALA A 162 8.02 -12.56 -1.16
CA ALA A 162 7.84 -11.64 -2.27
C ALA A 162 6.77 -12.14 -3.23
N THR A 163 6.14 -11.20 -3.96
CA THR A 163 5.16 -11.49 -5.01
C THR A 163 5.63 -10.88 -6.32
N ALA A 164 5.63 -11.66 -7.40
CA ALA A 164 6.09 -11.23 -8.72
C ALA A 164 4.99 -11.38 -9.77
N TYR A 165 4.73 -10.34 -10.57
CA TYR A 165 3.95 -10.43 -11.80
C TYR A 165 4.88 -10.71 -12.97
N ILE A 166 4.57 -11.77 -13.73
CA ILE A 166 5.31 -12.21 -14.91
C ILE A 166 4.39 -12.04 -16.13
N PRO A 167 4.72 -11.14 -17.09
CA PRO A 167 3.89 -10.90 -18.26
C PRO A 167 3.94 -12.07 -19.26
N PRO A 168 2.92 -12.25 -20.12
CA PRO A 168 2.92 -13.27 -21.16
C PRO A 168 4.13 -13.23 -22.10
N ALA A 169 4.70 -12.02 -22.33
CA ALA A 169 5.92 -11.85 -23.12
C ALA A 169 7.13 -12.65 -22.59
N TYR A 170 7.12 -13.01 -21.32
CA TYR A 170 8.14 -13.85 -20.71
C TYR A 170 8.25 -15.22 -21.44
N TRP A 171 7.15 -15.79 -21.88
CA TRP A 171 7.11 -17.06 -22.59
C TRP A 171 7.02 -16.88 -24.13
N SER A 172 6.27 -15.89 -24.59
CA SER A 172 6.05 -15.69 -26.04
C SER A 172 7.25 -15.06 -26.75
N SER A 173 8.15 -14.40 -26.01
CA SER A 173 9.36 -13.75 -26.55
C SER A 173 10.58 -14.13 -25.71
N PRO A 174 11.01 -15.41 -25.75
CA PRO A 174 12.10 -15.91 -24.88
C PRO A 174 13.46 -15.27 -25.16
N GLU A 175 13.65 -14.67 -26.31
CA GLU A 175 14.85 -13.91 -26.67
C GLU A 175 14.92 -12.53 -26.03
N ARG A 176 13.80 -12.03 -25.52
CA ARG A 176 13.71 -10.71 -24.89
C ARG A 176 14.00 -10.81 -23.39
N SER A 177 14.98 -10.07 -22.94
CA SER A 177 15.21 -9.80 -21.52
C SER A 177 14.30 -8.66 -21.06
N LEU A 178 13.49 -8.90 -20.05
CA LEU A 178 12.54 -7.91 -19.53
C LEU A 178 13.19 -7.13 -18.37
N PRO A 179 13.03 -5.80 -18.32
CA PRO A 179 13.45 -5.02 -17.17
C PRO A 179 12.62 -5.38 -15.93
N VAL A 180 13.09 -4.99 -14.77
CA VAL A 180 12.42 -5.26 -13.48
C VAL A 180 11.95 -3.94 -12.86
N LEU A 181 10.72 -3.96 -12.33
CA LEU A 181 10.20 -2.96 -11.42
C LEU A 181 10.09 -3.58 -10.02
N VAL A 182 10.94 -3.14 -9.10
CA VAL A 182 10.90 -3.55 -7.70
C VAL A 182 10.01 -2.58 -6.94
N LEU A 183 9.00 -3.11 -6.21
CA LEU A 183 8.02 -2.34 -5.45
C LEU A 183 8.24 -2.52 -3.95
N LEU A 184 8.36 -1.39 -3.24
CA LEU A 184 8.54 -1.32 -1.79
C LEU A 184 7.25 -0.80 -1.16
N HIS A 185 6.72 -1.57 -0.21
CA HIS A 185 5.46 -1.25 0.48
C HIS A 185 5.58 -0.09 1.47
N GLY A 186 4.44 0.46 1.87
CA GLY A 186 4.34 1.42 2.98
C GLY A 186 4.54 0.75 4.34
N ASN A 187 4.59 1.56 5.40
CA ASN A 187 4.63 1.07 6.78
C ASN A 187 3.53 1.79 7.60
N PRO A 188 2.61 1.04 8.23
CA PRO A 188 2.52 -0.43 8.28
C PRO A 188 2.14 -1.06 6.94
N GLY A 189 2.59 -2.30 6.71
CA GLY A 189 2.24 -3.07 5.52
C GLY A 189 3.25 -4.15 5.12
N GLY A 190 3.05 -4.70 3.91
CA GLY A 190 3.85 -5.76 3.34
C GLY A 190 3.79 -5.82 1.82
N PRO A 191 4.53 -6.75 1.18
CA PRO A 191 4.57 -6.91 -0.28
C PRO A 191 3.18 -7.06 -0.92
N GLU A 192 2.24 -7.68 -0.22
CA GLU A 192 0.87 -7.91 -0.65
C GLU A 192 0.07 -6.62 -0.91
N GLN A 193 0.46 -5.49 -0.33
CA GLN A 193 -0.20 -4.20 -0.57
C GLN A 193 -0.23 -3.83 -2.06
N TRP A 194 0.85 -4.11 -2.78
CA TRP A 194 0.96 -3.75 -4.19
C TRP A 194 0.07 -4.59 -5.10
N PHE A 195 -0.09 -5.87 -4.80
CA PHE A 195 -0.94 -6.79 -5.58
C PHE A 195 -2.38 -6.87 -5.07
N GLY A 196 -2.63 -6.37 -3.86
CA GLY A 196 -3.97 -6.17 -3.33
C GLY A 196 -4.50 -4.78 -3.70
N SER A 197 -4.52 -3.86 -2.74
CA SER A 197 -5.07 -2.50 -2.93
C SER A 197 -4.28 -1.63 -3.94
N GLY A 198 -3.04 -1.97 -4.24
CA GLY A 198 -2.21 -1.27 -5.22
C GLY A 198 -2.43 -1.69 -6.67
N GLU A 199 -3.20 -2.75 -6.94
CA GLU A 199 -3.60 -3.23 -8.28
C GLU A 199 -2.42 -3.33 -9.28
N ALA A 200 -1.25 -3.75 -8.78
CA ALA A 200 -0.03 -3.78 -9.60
C ALA A 200 -0.12 -4.76 -10.78
N ALA A 201 -0.83 -5.89 -10.61
CA ALA A 201 -1.02 -6.86 -11.67
C ALA A 201 -1.93 -6.30 -12.78
N GLU A 202 -3.03 -5.65 -12.42
CA GLU A 202 -3.99 -5.01 -13.32
C GLU A 202 -3.34 -3.86 -14.11
N THR A 203 -2.51 -3.08 -13.41
CA THR A 203 -1.74 -1.98 -14.02
C THR A 203 -0.72 -2.51 -15.03
N ALA A 204 0.04 -3.55 -14.67
CA ALA A 204 1.02 -4.18 -15.55
C ALA A 204 0.35 -4.88 -16.75
N ASP A 205 -0.80 -5.53 -16.54
CA ASP A 205 -1.58 -6.15 -17.59
C ASP A 205 -2.17 -5.12 -18.56
N THR A 206 -2.67 -4.00 -18.05
CA THR A 206 -3.15 -2.90 -18.88
C THR A 206 -2.00 -2.27 -19.68
N PHE A 207 -0.85 -2.08 -19.05
CA PHE A 207 0.35 -1.55 -19.71
C PHE A 207 0.80 -2.46 -20.85
N GLN A 208 0.92 -3.77 -20.64
CA GLN A 208 1.35 -4.69 -21.69
C GLN A 208 0.40 -4.72 -22.90
N ARG A 209 -0.90 -4.61 -22.68
CA ARG A 209 -1.90 -4.62 -23.76
C ARG A 209 -1.70 -3.47 -24.74
N VAL A 210 -1.31 -2.29 -24.26
CA VAL A 210 -1.08 -1.11 -25.10
C VAL A 210 0.37 -1.00 -25.60
N ASN A 211 1.28 -1.83 -25.07
CA ASN A 211 2.70 -1.83 -25.43
C ASN A 211 3.12 -3.13 -26.16
N GLY A 212 2.26 -3.66 -27.00
CA GLY A 212 2.58 -4.82 -27.85
C GLY A 212 2.84 -6.12 -27.07
N GLY A 213 2.20 -6.31 -25.93
CA GLY A 213 2.32 -7.49 -25.09
C GLY A 213 3.52 -7.47 -24.12
N VAL A 214 4.22 -6.34 -24.01
CA VAL A 214 5.44 -6.22 -23.18
C VAL A 214 5.18 -5.34 -21.96
N SER A 215 5.55 -5.84 -20.79
CA SER A 215 5.69 -5.07 -19.56
C SER A 215 6.97 -5.48 -18.82
N PRO A 216 7.45 -4.71 -17.84
CA PRO A 216 8.46 -5.20 -16.91
C PRO A 216 7.94 -6.39 -16.10
N ILE A 217 8.87 -7.17 -15.55
CA ILE A 217 8.59 -8.07 -14.43
C ILE A 217 8.43 -7.18 -13.21
N VAL A 218 7.28 -7.27 -12.50
CA VAL A 218 7.01 -6.44 -11.32
C VAL A 218 7.16 -7.29 -10.07
N VAL A 219 8.03 -6.90 -9.14
CA VAL A 219 8.33 -7.69 -7.94
C VAL A 219 8.13 -6.84 -6.69
N ALA A 220 7.10 -7.14 -5.91
CA ALA A 220 6.91 -6.54 -4.60
C ALA A 220 7.72 -7.31 -3.55
N VAL A 221 8.56 -6.58 -2.81
CA VAL A 221 9.49 -7.17 -1.83
C VAL A 221 9.29 -6.58 -0.43
N ASP A 222 9.66 -7.34 0.58
CA ASP A 222 9.61 -6.90 1.97
C ASP A 222 10.84 -6.04 2.30
N ALA A 223 10.60 -4.89 2.89
CA ALA A 223 11.65 -3.98 3.34
C ALA A 223 11.64 -3.75 4.87
N THR A 224 10.78 -4.44 5.62
CA THR A 224 10.61 -4.22 7.07
C THR A 224 10.74 -5.46 7.94
N GLY A 225 10.59 -6.67 7.38
CA GLY A 225 10.65 -7.94 8.10
C GLY A 225 9.36 -8.31 8.84
N SER A 226 8.48 -7.36 9.09
CA SER A 226 7.13 -7.58 9.63
C SER A 226 6.21 -6.40 9.32
N GLU A 227 4.90 -6.59 9.51
CA GLU A 227 3.87 -5.60 9.14
C GLU A 227 4.07 -4.23 9.80
N THR A 228 4.57 -4.19 11.03
CA THR A 228 4.69 -2.96 11.83
C THR A 228 6.13 -2.60 12.20
N ALA A 229 7.12 -3.44 11.83
CA ALA A 229 8.51 -3.09 12.06
C ALA A 229 8.95 -1.94 11.13
N ASN A 230 9.80 -1.08 11.65
CA ASN A 230 10.43 -0.02 10.86
C ASN A 230 11.93 0.00 11.18
N PRO A 231 12.75 -0.78 10.45
CA PRO A 231 14.21 -0.83 10.61
C PRO A 231 14.93 0.33 9.92
N ILE A 232 14.22 1.27 9.28
CA ILE A 232 14.68 2.21 8.26
C ILE A 232 15.36 1.51 7.06
N CYS A 233 15.51 2.23 5.94
CA CYS A 233 16.12 1.68 4.73
C CYS A 233 17.63 1.94 4.72
N ALA A 234 18.32 1.39 5.72
CA ALA A 234 19.77 1.52 5.88
C ALA A 234 20.35 0.25 6.50
N ASP A 235 21.65 0.09 6.41
CA ASP A 235 22.35 -0.92 7.20
C ASP A 235 22.65 -0.34 8.57
N SER A 236 22.10 -0.95 9.60
CA SER A 236 22.23 -0.51 10.98
C SER A 236 22.47 -1.72 11.90
N SER A 237 22.59 -1.43 13.20
CA SER A 237 22.65 -2.49 14.23
C SER A 237 21.33 -3.27 14.37
N VAL A 238 20.21 -2.72 13.84
CA VAL A 238 18.88 -3.34 13.89
C VAL A 238 18.70 -4.35 12.74
N ALA A 239 19.05 -3.95 11.52
CA ALA A 239 18.95 -4.79 10.33
C ALA A 239 19.82 -4.23 9.20
N LYS A 240 20.19 -5.08 8.23
CA LYS A 240 20.93 -4.69 7.03
C LYS A 240 19.98 -4.61 5.83
N VAL A 241 19.03 -3.68 5.89
CA VAL A 241 17.97 -3.54 4.88
C VAL A 241 18.53 -3.04 3.56
N MET A 242 19.49 -2.11 3.58
CA MET A 242 20.11 -1.58 2.37
C MET A 242 20.84 -2.70 1.61
N THR A 243 21.67 -3.48 2.27
CA THR A 243 22.35 -4.65 1.67
C THR A 243 21.32 -5.65 1.12
N TYR A 244 20.23 -5.92 1.84
CA TYR A 244 19.17 -6.80 1.34
C TYR A 244 18.59 -6.31 0.02
N LEU A 245 18.16 -5.06 -0.03
CA LEU A 245 17.47 -4.49 -1.19
C LEU A 245 18.38 -4.25 -2.39
N THR A 246 19.67 -3.99 -2.17
CA THR A 246 20.63 -3.68 -3.25
C THR A 246 21.45 -4.88 -3.72
N THR A 247 21.53 -5.93 -2.92
CA THR A 247 22.36 -7.11 -3.22
C THR A 247 21.55 -8.40 -3.26
N ASP A 248 20.86 -8.76 -2.16
CA ASP A 248 20.16 -10.05 -2.08
C ASP A 248 18.94 -10.09 -3.01
N VAL A 249 18.14 -9.03 -3.04
CA VAL A 249 16.94 -8.94 -3.90
C VAL A 249 17.29 -9.02 -5.38
N PRO A 250 18.19 -8.20 -5.94
CA PRO A 250 18.58 -8.33 -7.36
C PRO A 250 19.19 -9.70 -7.69
N THR A 251 20.01 -10.25 -6.82
CA THR A 251 20.60 -11.58 -7.00
C THR A 251 19.53 -12.66 -7.02
N GLY A 252 18.58 -12.60 -6.10
CA GLY A 252 17.48 -13.55 -6.02
C GLY A 252 16.56 -13.47 -7.25
N ILE A 253 16.22 -12.25 -7.70
CA ILE A 253 15.39 -12.04 -8.90
C ILE A 253 16.09 -12.59 -10.16
N LYS A 254 17.38 -12.29 -10.38
CA LYS A 254 18.17 -12.83 -11.49
C LYS A 254 18.29 -14.35 -11.46
N SER A 255 18.35 -14.94 -10.27
CA SER A 255 18.35 -16.39 -10.10
C SER A 255 16.98 -17.03 -10.38
N ALA A 256 15.90 -16.32 -10.06
CA ALA A 256 14.54 -16.83 -10.18
C ALA A 256 13.97 -16.68 -11.60
N PHE A 257 14.28 -15.57 -12.28
CA PHE A 257 13.65 -15.18 -13.53
C PHE A 257 14.67 -14.78 -14.58
N ARG A 258 14.32 -14.98 -15.85
CA ARG A 258 15.07 -14.42 -16.98
C ARG A 258 14.73 -12.93 -17.10
N VAL A 259 15.64 -12.08 -16.68
CA VAL A 259 15.50 -10.63 -16.62
C VAL A 259 16.62 -9.94 -17.40
N ASP A 260 16.50 -8.64 -17.61
CA ASP A 260 17.62 -7.83 -18.07
C ASP A 260 18.70 -7.81 -16.98
N GLU A 261 19.91 -8.24 -17.33
CA GLU A 261 21.03 -8.30 -16.41
C GLU A 261 21.56 -6.91 -16.02
N ASN A 262 21.29 -5.90 -16.87
CA ASN A 262 21.70 -4.52 -16.60
C ASN A 262 20.70 -3.82 -15.66
N GLN A 263 21.07 -3.72 -14.39
CA GLN A 263 20.23 -3.09 -13.36
C GLN A 263 20.01 -1.59 -13.59
N GLN A 264 20.78 -0.93 -14.49
CA GLN A 264 20.48 0.44 -14.89
C GLN A 264 19.16 0.57 -15.69
N HIS A 265 18.63 -0.54 -16.20
CA HIS A 265 17.28 -0.60 -16.79
C HIS A 265 16.20 -0.95 -15.77
N TRP A 266 16.56 -1.22 -14.51
CA TRP A 266 15.61 -1.53 -13.47
C TRP A 266 15.14 -0.26 -12.75
N THR A 267 13.93 -0.35 -12.21
CA THR A 267 13.34 0.72 -11.41
C THR A 267 13.02 0.20 -10.02
N VAL A 268 13.35 0.96 -9.00
CA VAL A 268 12.81 0.76 -7.64
C VAL A 268 11.76 1.82 -7.37
N ALA A 269 10.59 1.41 -6.93
CA ALA A 269 9.48 2.31 -6.61
C ALA A 269 8.90 1.98 -5.24
N GLY A 270 8.35 2.95 -4.55
CA GLY A 270 7.73 2.67 -3.26
C GLY A 270 6.78 3.75 -2.78
N LEU A 271 5.94 3.36 -1.84
CA LEU A 271 4.93 4.22 -1.20
C LEU A 271 5.36 4.56 0.23
N SER A 272 5.28 5.82 0.63
CA SER A 272 5.52 6.28 2.00
C SER A 272 6.91 5.84 2.50
N TYR A 273 7.01 4.90 3.44
CA TYR A 273 8.29 4.27 3.83
C TYR A 273 9.06 3.76 2.62
N GLY A 274 8.37 3.03 1.71
CA GLY A 274 8.97 2.52 0.47
C GLY A 274 9.42 3.62 -0.48
N GLY A 275 8.72 4.75 -0.53
CA GLY A 275 9.11 5.95 -1.30
C GLY A 275 10.43 6.53 -0.81
N THR A 276 10.50 6.81 0.50
CA THR A 276 11.75 7.24 1.16
C THR A 276 12.88 6.24 0.90
N CYS A 277 12.58 4.94 0.98
CA CYS A 277 13.53 3.87 0.76
C CYS A 277 14.04 3.82 -0.70
N SER A 278 13.17 3.99 -1.69
CA SER A 278 13.57 3.99 -3.10
C SER A 278 14.56 5.12 -3.41
N LEU A 279 14.33 6.30 -2.84
CA LEU A 279 15.27 7.43 -2.98
C LEU A 279 16.58 7.19 -2.22
N GLN A 280 16.52 6.58 -1.00
CA GLN A 280 17.74 6.19 -0.27
C GLN A 280 18.58 5.19 -1.06
N ILE A 281 17.95 4.18 -1.68
CA ILE A 281 18.66 3.20 -2.52
C ILE A 281 19.38 3.94 -3.65
N LEU A 282 18.67 4.75 -4.42
CA LEU A 282 19.23 5.39 -5.61
C LEU A 282 20.37 6.37 -5.26
N THR A 283 20.26 7.11 -4.15
CA THR A 283 21.28 8.10 -3.76
C THR A 283 22.52 7.48 -3.10
N ASN A 284 22.36 6.32 -2.43
CA ASN A 284 23.46 5.62 -1.77
C ASN A 284 24.12 4.56 -2.66
N HIS A 285 23.34 3.89 -3.51
CA HIS A 285 23.76 2.80 -4.39
C HIS A 285 23.28 3.03 -5.82
N PRO A 286 23.80 4.06 -6.53
CA PRO A 286 23.34 4.44 -7.86
C PRO A 286 23.59 3.38 -8.94
N ASP A 287 24.41 2.37 -8.65
CA ASP A 287 24.69 1.22 -9.49
C ASP A 287 23.68 0.06 -9.30
N ALA A 288 22.89 0.08 -8.22
CA ALA A 288 21.92 -0.97 -7.95
C ALA A 288 20.64 -0.85 -8.80
N PHE A 289 20.23 0.36 -9.15
CA PHE A 289 19.07 0.67 -10.00
C PHE A 289 19.34 1.96 -10.80
N GLY A 290 18.84 2.04 -12.02
CA GLY A 290 18.96 3.25 -12.82
C GLY A 290 17.86 4.28 -12.55
N ASN A 291 16.71 3.84 -12.01
CA ASN A 291 15.54 4.69 -11.85
C ASN A 291 14.89 4.48 -10.46
N ALA A 292 14.30 5.54 -9.90
CA ALA A 292 13.47 5.46 -8.71
C ALA A 292 12.13 6.19 -8.89
N VAL A 293 11.11 5.71 -8.19
CA VAL A 293 9.83 6.42 -8.02
C VAL A 293 9.55 6.52 -6.53
N ASP A 294 9.50 7.74 -6.03
CA ASP A 294 9.16 8.05 -4.65
C ASP A 294 7.71 8.55 -4.59
N ILE A 295 6.83 7.74 -4.00
CA ILE A 295 5.41 8.06 -3.84
C ILE A 295 5.17 8.43 -2.38
N SER A 296 4.87 9.70 -2.10
CA SER A 296 4.57 10.23 -0.75
C SER A 296 5.64 9.88 0.30
N GLY A 297 6.93 9.87 -0.09
CA GLY A 297 8.04 9.65 0.83
C GLY A 297 8.32 10.84 1.74
N GLN A 298 9.21 10.63 2.71
CA GLN A 298 9.67 11.64 3.65
C GLN A 298 10.88 12.40 3.09
N ALA A 299 11.09 13.64 3.54
CA ALA A 299 12.28 14.43 3.18
C ALA A 299 13.58 13.78 3.68
N GLU A 300 13.52 13.09 4.80
CA GLU A 300 14.62 12.32 5.38
C GLU A 300 14.09 11.07 6.10
N PRO A 301 14.88 9.98 6.18
CA PRO A 301 14.45 8.75 6.85
C PRO A 301 14.35 8.99 8.36
N THR A 302 13.11 9.11 8.88
CA THR A 302 12.85 9.36 10.30
C THR A 302 11.84 8.41 10.90
N ILE A 303 12.06 8.04 12.17
CA ILE A 303 11.10 7.36 13.04
C ILE A 303 10.86 8.24 14.26
N GLY A 304 9.64 8.77 14.36
CA GLY A 304 9.30 9.72 15.42
C GLY A 304 9.92 11.09 15.16
N ASN A 305 11.20 11.26 15.52
CA ASN A 305 11.95 12.48 15.25
C ASN A 305 13.40 12.18 14.85
N HIS A 306 14.09 13.20 14.36
CA HIS A 306 15.48 13.12 13.89
C HIS A 306 16.43 12.56 14.96
N ALA A 307 16.42 13.15 16.17
CA ALA A 307 17.37 12.78 17.23
C ALA A 307 17.21 11.31 17.67
N ASP A 308 15.97 10.83 17.82
CA ASP A 308 15.69 9.44 18.16
C ASP A 308 16.14 8.48 17.06
N THR A 309 15.98 8.88 15.81
CA THR A 309 16.43 8.10 14.65
C THR A 309 17.94 7.96 14.61
N VAL A 310 18.67 9.07 14.76
CA VAL A 310 20.14 9.08 14.80
C VAL A 310 20.63 8.23 15.98
N ALA A 311 20.06 8.41 17.16
CA ALA A 311 20.43 7.62 18.33
C ALA A 311 20.22 6.12 18.15
N LYS A 312 19.06 5.73 17.61
CA LYS A 312 18.66 4.32 17.48
C LYS A 312 19.42 3.58 16.38
N PHE A 313 19.59 4.18 15.23
CA PHE A 313 20.10 3.47 14.03
C PHE A 313 21.56 3.78 13.72
N TYR A 314 22.07 4.92 14.19
CA TYR A 314 23.44 5.37 13.94
C TYR A 314 24.25 5.55 15.22
N GLY A 315 23.73 5.09 16.38
CA GLY A 315 24.45 5.18 17.67
C GLY A 315 24.75 6.61 18.12
N GLY A 316 23.99 7.59 17.65
CA GLY A 316 24.19 9.01 17.92
C GLY A 316 25.18 9.69 16.96
N ASP A 317 25.67 9.00 15.95
CA ASP A 317 26.58 9.56 14.94
C ASP A 317 25.79 10.31 13.85
N GLU A 318 25.70 11.62 13.99
CA GLU A 318 25.06 12.52 13.05
C GLU A 318 25.74 12.49 11.68
N ALA A 319 27.06 12.37 11.60
CA ALA A 319 27.78 12.33 10.35
C ALA A 319 27.46 11.06 9.54
N ALA A 320 27.35 9.92 10.23
CA ALA A 320 26.92 8.65 9.61
C ALA A 320 25.47 8.72 9.09
N TYR A 321 24.58 9.38 9.84
CA TYR A 321 23.21 9.61 9.39
C TYR A 321 23.17 10.46 8.13
N GLN A 322 23.88 11.61 8.13
CA GLN A 322 23.91 12.52 6.98
C GLN A 322 24.54 11.86 5.74
N ALA A 323 25.54 10.99 5.94
CA ALA A 323 26.15 10.23 4.86
C ALA A 323 25.18 9.27 4.13
N ALA A 324 24.07 8.89 4.80
CA ALA A 324 23.03 8.03 4.25
C ALA A 324 21.73 8.80 3.90
N ASN A 325 21.61 10.07 4.28
CA ASN A 325 20.42 10.88 4.12
C ASN A 325 20.29 11.40 2.67
N PRO A 326 19.21 11.04 1.91
CA PRO A 326 19.00 11.49 0.54
C PRO A 326 19.04 13.01 0.38
N ALA A 327 18.42 13.75 1.29
CA ALA A 327 18.41 15.22 1.23
C ALA A 327 19.82 15.81 1.27
N HIS A 328 20.69 15.29 2.15
CA HIS A 328 22.08 15.70 2.22
C HIS A 328 22.87 15.28 0.98
N LEU A 329 22.65 14.05 0.50
CA LEU A 329 23.35 13.51 -0.66
C LEU A 329 22.99 14.27 -1.95
N LEU A 330 21.73 14.59 -2.18
CA LEU A 330 21.27 15.38 -3.33
C LEU A 330 21.81 16.81 -3.30
N ALA A 331 21.96 17.40 -2.11
CA ALA A 331 22.55 18.74 -1.94
C ALA A 331 24.07 18.77 -2.16
N THR A 332 24.78 17.67 -1.94
CA THR A 332 26.26 17.63 -1.91
C THR A 332 26.90 16.82 -3.04
N LYS A 333 26.17 15.89 -3.65
CA LYS A 333 26.65 15.05 -4.76
C LYS A 333 25.95 15.39 -6.06
N LYS A 334 26.61 15.12 -7.17
CA LYS A 334 25.99 15.13 -8.50
C LYS A 334 25.84 13.70 -8.98
N TYR A 335 24.65 13.40 -9.48
CA TYR A 335 24.31 12.12 -10.07
C TYR A 335 24.15 12.30 -11.57
N SER A 336 24.81 11.46 -12.37
CA SER A 336 24.60 11.35 -13.81
C SER A 336 23.80 10.09 -14.09
N ASP A 337 22.96 10.14 -15.12
CA ASP A 337 22.23 8.99 -15.66
C ASP A 337 21.21 8.33 -14.70
N LEU A 338 20.85 9.01 -13.60
CA LEU A 338 19.79 8.58 -12.68
C LEU A 338 18.50 9.36 -12.94
N GLN A 339 17.37 8.67 -12.87
CA GLN A 339 16.07 9.29 -13.02
C GLN A 339 15.24 9.04 -11.76
N VAL A 340 14.63 10.11 -11.24
CA VAL A 340 13.71 10.06 -10.12
C VAL A 340 12.38 10.69 -10.51
N ILE A 341 11.28 10.00 -10.19
CA ILE A 341 9.93 10.57 -10.29
C ILE A 341 9.39 10.70 -8.86
N PHE A 342 8.98 11.93 -8.52
CA PHE A 342 8.30 12.22 -7.25
C PHE A 342 6.79 12.32 -7.47
N ILE A 343 6.03 11.59 -6.69
CA ILE A 343 4.56 11.55 -6.75
C ILE A 343 4.01 11.81 -5.35
N ALA A 344 3.06 12.75 -5.23
CA ALA A 344 2.31 12.96 -3.99
C ALA A 344 0.87 13.29 -4.31
N GLY A 345 -0.05 12.85 -3.45
CA GLY A 345 -1.43 13.28 -3.50
C GLY A 345 -1.53 14.78 -3.20
N ASN A 346 -2.35 15.54 -3.95
CA ASN A 346 -2.48 16.99 -3.80
C ASN A 346 -3.01 17.44 -2.42
N ARG A 347 -3.59 16.51 -1.63
CA ARG A 347 -4.04 16.73 -0.26
C ARG A 347 -3.01 16.32 0.79
N ASP A 348 -1.99 15.56 0.40
CA ASP A 348 -0.87 15.18 1.25
C ASP A 348 0.16 16.32 1.29
N THR A 349 -0.17 17.36 2.05
CA THR A 349 0.66 18.56 2.14
C THR A 349 2.05 18.29 2.73
N ALA A 350 2.19 17.25 3.55
CA ALA A 350 3.47 16.86 4.14
C ALA A 350 4.38 16.24 3.09
N ALA A 351 3.88 15.26 2.31
CA ALA A 351 4.64 14.66 1.22
C ALA A 351 4.93 15.67 0.09
N VAL A 352 3.95 16.49 -0.32
CA VAL A 352 4.18 17.55 -1.31
C VAL A 352 5.32 18.46 -0.88
N LYS A 353 5.35 18.89 0.38
CA LYS A 353 6.43 19.71 0.92
C LYS A 353 7.78 18.96 0.92
N ALA A 354 7.79 17.71 1.40
CA ALA A 354 8.98 16.88 1.49
C ALA A 354 9.60 16.66 0.10
N LEU A 355 8.80 16.19 -0.86
CA LEU A 355 9.29 15.88 -2.21
C LEU A 355 9.69 17.12 -3.00
N SER A 356 9.02 18.28 -2.76
CA SER A 356 9.43 19.56 -3.35
C SER A 356 10.78 20.09 -2.82
N GLN A 357 11.24 19.62 -1.66
CA GLN A 357 12.55 19.95 -1.14
C GLN A 357 13.67 19.07 -1.73
N LEU A 358 13.29 17.89 -2.25
CA LEU A 358 14.21 16.89 -2.80
C LEU A 358 14.35 17.00 -4.34
N SER A 359 13.41 17.66 -5.01
CA SER A 359 13.38 17.90 -6.45
C SER A 359 14.13 19.20 -6.84
#